data_c34f9b1931b5315f8cd4e15ec825db17
#
_entry.id   c34f9b1931b5315f8cd4e15ec825db17
#
_cell.length_a   1.000
_cell.length_b   1.000
_cell.length_c   1.000
_cell.angle_alpha   90.00
_cell.angle_beta   90.00
_cell.angle_gamma   90.00
#
_symmetry.space_group_name_H-M   'P 1'
#
loop_
_entity.id
_entity.type
_entity.pdbx_description
1 polymer ?
#
loop_
_entity_poly.entity_id
_entity_poly.type
_entity_poly.pdbx_seq_one_letter_code
_entity_poly.pdbx_strand_id
1 'polypeptide(L)'
;MRFIFVLMMLVSLSSFGQYKNFIIGPKGDTLDRVDLNGKKQGPWVIHVDDNHGERGYEEEGYFLNDKRDGTWRQYSLDGDLIAVENYRWGNKDGKCQYFTNTGDPIREESWKAVNPDNPYDTVAVYDVNDPNKIIGTQIVKLEGFTLKHGTWKYYDPNSGTITKTEKWFLDKPATGDSKNDDDLKPLDVTDNSTKKDTAVKKGMTKPQAVLDYEKKNSGKKKIKVRDGSTSY
;
A
#
# COMPACT_ATOMS: atom_id res chain seq x y z
N MET A 1 39.20 -25.16 27.22
CA MET A 1 37.78 -25.58 27.02
C MET A 1 36.86 -25.17 28.17
N ARG A 2 37.21 -25.31 29.45
CA ARG A 2 36.32 -24.93 30.58
C ARG A 2 35.92 -23.45 30.61
N PHE A 3 36.79 -22.51 30.25
CA PHE A 3 36.47 -21.08 30.19
C PHE A 3 35.55 -20.67 29.08
N ILE A 4 35.56 -21.39 27.94
CA ILE A 4 34.64 -21.14 26.80
C ILE A 4 33.20 -21.54 27.18
N PHE A 5 33.05 -22.64 27.95
CA PHE A 5 31.72 -23.06 28.42
C PHE A 5 31.11 -22.08 29.42
N VAL A 6 31.94 -21.50 30.34
CA VAL A 6 31.47 -20.48 31.28
C VAL A 6 31.12 -19.18 30.56
N LEU A 7 31.88 -18.78 29.58
CA LEU A 7 31.57 -17.60 28.74
C LEU A 7 30.28 -17.80 27.92
N MET A 8 30.08 -19.00 27.38
CA MET A 8 28.85 -19.34 26.62
C MET A 8 27.61 -19.38 27.54
N MET A 9 27.77 -19.78 28.80
CA MET A 9 26.69 -19.80 29.80
C MET A 9 26.33 -18.38 30.28
N LEU A 10 27.28 -17.45 30.32
CA LEU A 10 27.06 -16.05 30.68
C LEU A 10 26.32 -15.27 29.58
N VAL A 11 26.50 -15.62 28.30
CA VAL A 11 25.79 -15.00 27.15
C VAL A 11 24.32 -15.44 27.09
N SER A 12 24.01 -16.65 27.59
CA SER A 12 22.62 -17.15 27.57
C SER A 12 21.74 -16.55 28.69
N LEU A 13 22.31 -15.84 29.68
CA LEU A 13 21.55 -15.20 30.76
C LEU A 13 21.06 -13.77 30.43
N SER A 14 21.46 -13.20 29.29
CA SER A 14 21.07 -11.85 28.88
C SER A 14 19.80 -11.80 28.01
N SER A 15 18.95 -12.83 28.04
CA SER A 15 17.62 -12.78 27.44
C SER A 15 16.66 -11.97 28.33
N PHE A 16 16.92 -10.67 28.47
CA PHE A 16 15.97 -9.75 29.08
C PHE A 16 14.76 -9.66 28.14
N GLY A 17 13.55 -9.85 28.71
CA GLY A 17 12.31 -9.66 27.97
C GLY A 17 12.32 -8.28 27.30
N GLN A 18 12.20 -8.25 25.97
CA GLN A 18 12.22 -7.02 25.18
C GLN A 18 10.95 -6.19 25.37
N TYR A 19 9.94 -6.75 26.05
CA TYR A 19 8.62 -6.15 26.20
C TYR A 19 8.21 -6.13 27.67
N LYS A 20 7.54 -5.03 28.05
CA LYS A 20 6.95 -4.85 29.39
C LYS A 20 5.65 -5.62 29.52
N ASN A 21 4.87 -5.68 28.44
CA ASN A 21 3.57 -6.34 28.38
C ASN A 21 3.33 -6.92 26.98
N PHE A 22 2.58 -8.03 26.91
CA PHE A 22 2.12 -8.64 25.67
C PHE A 22 1.02 -9.66 25.96
N ILE A 23 0.28 -10.04 24.93
CA ILE A 23 -0.73 -11.11 24.94
C ILE A 23 -0.24 -12.23 24.02
N ILE A 24 -0.51 -13.47 24.37
CA ILE A 24 -0.27 -14.62 23.48
C ILE A 24 -1.56 -14.91 22.74
N GLY A 25 -1.53 -14.74 21.42
CA GLY A 25 -2.65 -15.02 20.54
C GLY A 25 -2.92 -16.54 20.40
N PRO A 26 -4.09 -16.91 19.80
CA PRO A 26 -4.50 -18.31 19.65
C PRO A 26 -3.52 -19.17 18.83
N LYS A 27 -2.71 -18.55 17.98
CA LYS A 27 -1.69 -19.22 17.16
C LYS A 27 -0.30 -19.26 17.82
N GLY A 28 -0.18 -18.76 19.08
CA GLY A 28 1.08 -18.68 19.80
C GLY A 28 1.94 -17.47 19.44
N ASP A 29 1.44 -16.56 18.63
CA ASP A 29 2.06 -15.28 18.31
C ASP A 29 1.89 -14.28 19.46
N THR A 30 2.82 -13.33 19.54
CA THR A 30 2.76 -12.25 20.55
C THR A 30 2.05 -11.05 19.97
N LEU A 31 0.92 -10.69 20.59
CA LEU A 31 0.08 -9.53 20.24
C LEU A 31 0.20 -8.44 21.33
N ASP A 32 -0.25 -7.24 21.01
CA ASP A 32 -0.43 -6.10 21.92
C ASP A 32 0.83 -5.79 22.75
N ARG A 33 1.97 -5.85 22.07
CA ARG A 33 3.27 -5.67 22.72
C ARG A 33 3.47 -4.21 23.12
N VAL A 34 3.94 -4.03 24.36
CA VAL A 34 4.41 -2.74 24.88
C VAL A 34 5.89 -2.88 25.23
N ASP A 35 6.73 -2.05 24.67
CA ASP A 35 8.17 -2.07 24.96
C ASP A 35 8.49 -1.54 26.38
N LEU A 36 9.76 -1.58 26.76
CA LEU A 36 10.21 -1.11 28.06
C LEU A 36 9.99 0.39 28.28
N ASN A 37 9.85 1.16 27.22
CA ASN A 37 9.57 2.60 27.25
C ASN A 37 8.06 2.91 27.29
N GLY A 38 7.21 1.88 27.32
CA GLY A 38 5.76 2.00 27.32
C GLY A 38 5.13 2.23 25.95
N LYS A 39 5.88 2.05 24.84
CA LYS A 39 5.38 2.25 23.49
C LYS A 39 4.82 0.97 22.90
N LYS A 40 3.71 1.08 22.18
CA LYS A 40 3.11 0.00 21.40
C LYS A 40 4.02 -0.42 20.26
N GLN A 41 4.18 -1.74 20.08
CA GLN A 41 5.06 -2.35 19.08
C GLN A 41 4.42 -3.61 18.50
N GLY A 42 4.62 -3.83 17.21
CA GLY A 42 4.21 -5.07 16.55
C GLY A 42 2.70 -5.20 16.29
N PRO A 43 2.20 -6.44 16.10
CA PRO A 43 0.80 -6.68 15.80
C PRO A 43 -0.09 -6.40 17.00
N TRP A 44 -1.22 -5.76 16.75
CA TRP A 44 -2.22 -5.36 17.74
C TRP A 44 -3.63 -5.70 17.27
N VAL A 45 -4.47 -6.08 18.21
CA VAL A 45 -5.91 -6.19 18.04
C VAL A 45 -6.59 -5.27 19.05
N ILE A 46 -7.40 -4.34 18.56
CA ILE A 46 -8.13 -3.36 19.37
C ILE A 46 -9.60 -3.69 19.27
N HIS A 47 -10.23 -3.93 20.42
CA HIS A 47 -11.67 -4.12 20.53
C HIS A 47 -12.33 -2.86 21.06
N VAL A 48 -13.39 -2.43 20.42
CA VAL A 48 -14.22 -1.27 20.81
C VAL A 48 -15.66 -1.75 20.94
N ASP A 49 -16.22 -1.66 22.15
CA ASP A 49 -17.60 -2.03 22.43
C ASP A 49 -18.59 -1.03 21.84
N ASP A 50 -19.85 -1.46 21.65
CA ASP A 50 -20.97 -0.59 21.33
C ASP A 50 -21.12 0.51 22.38
N ASN A 51 -21.24 1.76 21.94
CA ASN A 51 -21.40 2.90 22.84
C ASN A 51 -22.42 3.93 22.31
N HIS A 52 -23.48 4.18 23.09
CA HIS A 52 -24.48 5.24 22.85
C HIS A 52 -25.05 5.30 21.42
N GLY A 53 -25.25 4.13 20.77
CA GLY A 53 -25.81 4.02 19.43
C GLY A 53 -24.76 3.99 18.31
N GLU A 54 -23.49 4.13 18.63
CA GLU A 54 -22.39 3.82 17.72
C GLU A 54 -22.06 2.33 17.83
N ARG A 55 -21.98 1.65 16.69
CA ARG A 55 -21.62 0.23 16.65
C ARG A 55 -20.15 0.06 17.02
N GLY A 56 -19.88 -0.95 17.84
CA GLY A 56 -18.55 -1.39 18.15
C GLY A 56 -17.86 -2.06 16.95
N TYR A 57 -16.56 -2.23 17.06
CA TYR A 57 -15.75 -2.83 16.01
C TYR A 57 -14.45 -3.42 16.59
N GLU A 58 -13.81 -4.26 15.81
CA GLU A 58 -12.45 -4.73 16.06
C GLU A 58 -11.50 -4.20 15.00
N GLU A 59 -10.31 -3.79 15.40
CA GLU A 59 -9.24 -3.38 14.50
C GLU A 59 -8.01 -4.26 14.68
N GLU A 60 -7.41 -4.69 13.61
CA GLU A 60 -6.12 -5.36 13.60
C GLU A 60 -5.11 -4.61 12.73
N GLY A 61 -3.88 -4.53 13.19
CA GLY A 61 -2.82 -3.88 12.45
C GLY A 61 -1.48 -3.92 13.18
N TYR A 62 -0.59 -3.03 12.81
CA TYR A 62 0.76 -2.98 13.32
C TYR A 62 1.08 -1.61 13.90
N PHE A 63 1.70 -1.59 15.09
CA PHE A 63 2.28 -0.39 15.68
C PHE A 63 3.80 -0.40 15.60
N LEU A 64 4.37 0.75 15.26
CA LEU A 64 5.78 1.04 15.35
C LEU A 64 5.98 2.30 16.21
N ASN A 65 6.50 2.15 17.41
CA ASN A 65 6.71 3.25 18.37
C ASN A 65 5.44 4.10 18.62
N ASP A 66 4.33 3.46 19.02
CA ASP A 66 2.98 4.06 19.23
C ASP A 66 2.30 4.58 17.97
N LYS A 67 2.90 4.50 16.81
CA LYS A 67 2.32 4.97 15.55
C LYS A 67 1.80 3.79 14.76
N ARG A 68 0.59 3.89 14.21
CA ARG A 68 0.07 2.92 13.24
C ARG A 68 0.99 2.88 12.03
N ASP A 69 1.32 1.67 11.57
CA ASP A 69 2.19 1.45 10.41
C ASP A 69 1.67 0.29 9.57
N GLY A 70 1.80 0.39 8.24
CA GLY A 70 1.30 -0.61 7.33
C GLY A 70 -0.23 -0.69 7.24
N THR A 71 -0.76 -1.85 6.91
CA THR A 71 -2.19 -2.08 6.68
C THR A 71 -2.93 -2.37 7.97
N TRP A 72 -3.99 -1.63 8.20
CA TRP A 72 -4.97 -1.82 9.26
C TRP A 72 -6.29 -2.30 8.67
N ARG A 73 -6.92 -3.26 9.34
CA ARG A 73 -8.24 -3.78 8.98
C ARG A 73 -9.18 -3.54 10.13
N GLN A 74 -10.40 -3.14 9.79
CA GLN A 74 -11.47 -2.93 10.75
C GLN A 74 -12.62 -3.87 10.40
N TYR A 75 -13.10 -4.57 11.41
CA TYR A 75 -14.21 -5.51 11.30
C TYR A 75 -15.38 -5.06 12.18
N SER A 76 -16.59 -5.36 11.75
CA SER A 76 -17.77 -5.29 12.64
C SER A 76 -17.62 -6.31 13.78
N LEU A 77 -18.39 -6.17 14.86
CA LEU A 77 -18.42 -7.21 15.92
C LEU A 77 -18.98 -8.54 15.43
N ASP A 78 -19.68 -8.56 14.30
CA ASP A 78 -20.15 -9.76 13.61
C ASP A 78 -19.06 -10.43 12.75
N GLY A 79 -17.89 -9.78 12.61
CA GLY A 79 -16.72 -10.27 11.86
C GLY A 79 -16.66 -9.82 10.41
N ASP A 80 -17.53 -8.92 9.95
CA ASP A 80 -17.50 -8.40 8.57
C ASP A 80 -16.43 -7.33 8.41
N LEU A 81 -15.65 -7.42 7.33
CA LEU A 81 -14.64 -6.41 7.00
C LEU A 81 -15.31 -5.11 6.55
N ILE A 82 -15.15 -4.04 7.32
CA ILE A 82 -15.76 -2.73 7.05
C ILE A 82 -14.77 -1.66 6.59
N ALA A 83 -13.47 -1.82 6.90
CA ALA A 83 -12.45 -0.93 6.36
C ALA A 83 -11.08 -1.61 6.21
N VAL A 84 -10.33 -1.17 5.20
CA VAL A 84 -8.89 -1.44 5.02
C VAL A 84 -8.20 -0.10 4.84
N GLU A 85 -7.33 0.23 5.77
CA GLU A 85 -6.63 1.51 5.80
C GLU A 85 -5.11 1.28 5.81
N ASN A 86 -4.37 2.11 5.11
CA ASN A 86 -2.92 2.06 5.13
C ASN A 86 -2.36 3.26 5.87
N TYR A 87 -1.36 3.00 6.71
CA TYR A 87 -0.75 4.00 7.58
C TYR A 87 0.77 4.03 7.42
N ARG A 88 1.32 5.21 7.60
CA ARG A 88 2.75 5.47 7.67
C ARG A 88 3.02 6.59 8.65
N TRP A 89 3.95 6.40 9.58
CA TRP A 89 4.24 7.35 10.67
C TRP A 89 3.03 7.73 11.52
N GLY A 90 2.02 6.86 11.62
CA GLY A 90 0.76 7.10 12.33
C GLY A 90 -0.33 7.80 11.51
N ASN A 91 -0.07 8.15 10.25
CA ASN A 91 -0.96 8.88 9.36
C ASN A 91 -1.40 8.03 8.19
N LYS A 92 -2.60 8.27 7.63
CA LYS A 92 -3.07 7.55 6.44
C LYS A 92 -2.14 7.80 5.26
N ASP A 93 -1.71 6.71 4.59
CA ASP A 93 -0.82 6.74 3.44
C ASP A 93 -1.25 5.70 2.41
N GLY A 94 -1.35 6.10 1.16
CA GLY A 94 -1.81 5.21 0.10
C GLY A 94 -3.32 5.01 0.09
N LYS A 95 -3.75 3.84 -0.36
CA LYS A 95 -5.16 3.50 -0.62
C LYS A 95 -5.86 3.07 0.67
N CYS A 96 -7.05 3.65 0.94
CA CYS A 96 -7.96 3.23 1.98
C CYS A 96 -9.29 2.84 1.34
N GLN A 97 -9.91 1.75 1.83
CA GLN A 97 -11.14 1.19 1.29
C GLN A 97 -12.15 0.98 2.41
N TYR A 98 -13.42 1.28 2.13
CA TYR A 98 -14.52 1.17 3.07
C TYR A 98 -15.65 0.39 2.45
N PHE A 99 -16.26 -0.48 3.25
CA PHE A 99 -17.27 -1.43 2.84
C PHE A 99 -18.51 -1.37 3.72
N THR A 100 -19.62 -1.86 3.21
CA THR A 100 -20.80 -2.18 4.01
C THR A 100 -20.56 -3.44 4.85
N ASN A 101 -21.44 -3.75 5.78
CA ASN A 101 -21.41 -5.02 6.51
C ASN A 101 -21.65 -6.24 5.60
N THR A 102 -22.17 -6.04 4.38
CA THR A 102 -22.33 -7.07 3.37
C THR A 102 -21.10 -7.26 2.48
N GLY A 103 -20.07 -6.42 2.67
CA GLY A 103 -18.82 -6.46 1.91
C GLY A 103 -18.85 -5.64 0.62
N ASP A 104 -19.94 -4.90 0.35
CA ASP A 104 -20.04 -4.05 -0.83
C ASP A 104 -19.24 -2.77 -0.66
N PRO A 105 -18.52 -2.30 -1.69
CA PRO A 105 -17.69 -1.12 -1.59
C PRO A 105 -18.55 0.15 -1.43
N ILE A 106 -18.16 1.03 -0.51
CA ILE A 106 -18.75 2.36 -0.30
C ILE A 106 -17.87 3.43 -0.94
N ARG A 107 -16.57 3.39 -0.63
CA ARG A 107 -15.61 4.37 -1.14
C ARG A 107 -14.17 3.85 -1.10
N GLU A 108 -13.37 4.37 -2.00
CA GLU A 108 -11.92 4.30 -1.98
C GLU A 108 -11.35 5.70 -1.85
N GLU A 109 -10.39 5.85 -0.96
CA GLU A 109 -9.66 7.09 -0.70
C GLU A 109 -8.18 6.86 -1.00
N SER A 110 -7.49 7.89 -1.43
CA SER A 110 -6.04 7.86 -1.59
C SER A 110 -5.41 9.04 -0.84
N TRP A 111 -4.44 8.72 0.00
CA TRP A 111 -3.82 9.63 0.94
C TRP A 111 -2.31 9.65 0.78
N LYS A 112 -1.68 10.73 1.21
CA LYS A 112 -0.24 10.86 1.32
C LYS A 112 0.13 11.32 2.72
N ALA A 113 0.80 10.44 3.48
CA ALA A 113 1.36 10.81 4.78
C ALA A 113 2.52 11.79 4.62
N VAL A 114 2.59 12.77 5.49
CA VAL A 114 3.72 13.68 5.59
C VAL A 114 4.72 13.13 6.59
N ASN A 115 5.98 13.00 6.18
CA ASN A 115 7.05 12.56 7.07
C ASN A 115 7.31 13.65 8.13
N PRO A 116 7.11 13.38 9.42
CA PRO A 116 7.32 14.36 10.47
C PRO A 116 8.76 14.84 10.59
N ASP A 117 9.73 14.01 10.21
CA ASP A 117 11.16 14.32 10.30
C ASP A 117 11.68 15.05 9.05
N ASN A 118 10.99 14.91 7.92
CA ASN A 118 11.34 15.55 6.66
C ASN A 118 10.07 15.89 5.85
N PRO A 119 9.37 17.00 6.17
CA PRO A 119 8.11 17.38 5.55
C PRO A 119 8.27 18.00 4.15
N TYR A 120 9.25 17.57 3.40
CA TYR A 120 9.49 18.06 2.04
C TYR A 120 9.24 16.97 1.01
N ASP A 121 8.68 17.35 -0.13
CA ASP A 121 8.46 16.48 -1.28
C ASP A 121 8.93 17.14 -2.56
N THR A 122 9.25 16.31 -3.56
CA THR A 122 9.64 16.78 -4.88
C THR A 122 8.49 16.56 -5.85
N VAL A 123 7.93 17.64 -6.36
CA VAL A 123 6.85 17.62 -7.34
C VAL A 123 7.37 17.94 -8.73
N ALA A 124 6.84 17.27 -9.75
CA ALA A 124 7.14 17.57 -11.13
C ALA A 124 6.51 18.90 -11.54
N VAL A 125 7.26 19.72 -12.28
CA VAL A 125 6.78 20.94 -12.91
C VAL A 125 6.56 20.63 -14.39
N TYR A 126 5.34 20.85 -14.86
CA TYR A 126 4.94 20.60 -16.23
C TYR A 126 4.99 21.85 -17.08
N ASP A 127 5.18 21.68 -18.39
CA ASP A 127 5.12 22.76 -19.37
C ASP A 127 3.69 23.32 -19.43
N VAL A 128 3.55 24.64 -19.48
CA VAL A 128 2.25 25.32 -19.56
C VAL A 128 1.50 24.96 -20.84
N ASN A 129 2.24 24.71 -21.93
CA ASN A 129 1.67 24.39 -23.24
C ASN A 129 1.53 22.88 -23.50
N ASP A 130 2.22 22.04 -22.72
CA ASP A 130 2.17 20.58 -22.81
C ASP A 130 2.12 19.96 -21.42
N PRO A 131 0.92 19.62 -20.92
CA PRO A 131 0.75 19.04 -19.57
C PRO A 131 1.43 17.68 -19.36
N ASN A 132 1.85 17.01 -20.43
CA ASN A 132 2.54 15.72 -20.35
C ASN A 132 4.07 15.87 -20.31
N LYS A 133 4.58 17.10 -20.58
CA LYS A 133 6.01 17.38 -20.61
C LYS A 133 6.49 17.93 -19.28
N ILE A 134 7.35 17.18 -18.60
CA ILE A 134 8.03 17.65 -17.39
C ILE A 134 9.20 18.53 -17.78
N ILE A 135 9.20 19.78 -17.30
CA ILE A 135 10.26 20.79 -17.54
C ILE A 135 11.22 20.91 -16.35
N GLY A 136 10.87 20.35 -15.20
CA GLY A 136 11.71 20.39 -14.01
C GLY A 136 11.04 19.76 -12.81
N THR A 137 11.67 19.93 -11.65
CA THR A 137 11.13 19.51 -10.37
C THR A 137 11.25 20.64 -9.36
N GLN A 138 10.29 20.73 -8.44
CA GLN A 138 10.30 21.71 -7.37
C GLN A 138 10.15 21.00 -6.03
N ILE A 139 10.97 21.40 -5.06
CA ILE A 139 10.82 20.94 -3.67
C ILE A 139 9.75 21.81 -3.01
N VAL A 140 8.73 21.17 -2.47
CA VAL A 140 7.64 21.82 -1.74
C VAL A 140 7.61 21.33 -0.31
N LYS A 141 7.33 22.24 0.62
CA LYS A 141 7.07 21.88 2.01
C LYS A 141 5.61 21.46 2.11
N LEU A 142 5.38 20.27 2.66
CA LEU A 142 4.05 19.78 2.94
C LEU A 142 3.62 20.24 4.33
N GLU A 143 2.38 20.71 4.45
CA GLU A 143 1.78 21.13 5.72
C GLU A 143 0.71 20.12 6.13
N GLY A 144 0.60 19.86 7.44
CA GLY A 144 -0.32 18.87 7.96
C GLY A 144 0.34 17.51 8.22
N PHE A 145 -0.49 16.49 8.49
CA PHE A 145 -0.04 15.13 8.81
C PHE A 145 -0.34 14.15 7.68
N THR A 146 -1.47 14.30 7.02
CA THR A 146 -1.89 13.51 5.87
C THR A 146 -2.64 14.41 4.89
N LEU A 147 -2.43 14.20 3.60
CA LEU A 147 -2.99 15.02 2.52
C LEU A 147 -3.78 14.13 1.56
N LYS A 148 -4.91 14.65 1.07
CA LYS A 148 -5.63 13.98 -0.04
C LYS A 148 -4.74 13.98 -1.26
N HIS A 149 -4.49 12.79 -1.82
CA HIS A 149 -3.61 12.64 -2.97
C HIS A 149 -4.03 11.45 -3.82
N GLY A 150 -4.12 11.62 -5.14
CA GLY A 150 -4.55 10.57 -6.05
C GLY A 150 -6.06 10.56 -6.29
N THR A 151 -6.62 9.41 -6.61
CA THR A 151 -8.01 9.25 -7.04
C THR A 151 -8.86 8.74 -5.89
N TRP A 152 -9.97 9.41 -5.65
CA TRP A 152 -11.03 9.02 -4.73
C TRP A 152 -12.23 8.55 -5.52
N LYS A 153 -12.84 7.43 -5.11
CA LYS A 153 -14.01 6.86 -5.77
C LYS A 153 -15.10 6.59 -4.74
N TYR A 154 -16.32 6.89 -5.12
CA TYR A 154 -17.52 6.61 -4.34
C TYR A 154 -18.38 5.63 -5.12
N TYR A 155 -18.93 4.65 -4.44
CA TYR A 155 -19.70 3.58 -5.02
C TYR A 155 -21.15 3.63 -4.53
N ASP A 156 -22.07 3.16 -5.35
CA ASP A 156 -23.40 2.77 -4.90
C ASP A 156 -23.30 1.34 -4.35
N PRO A 157 -23.55 1.14 -3.04
CA PRO A 157 -23.40 -0.18 -2.42
C PRO A 157 -24.32 -1.25 -3.02
N ASN A 158 -25.48 -0.86 -3.59
CA ASN A 158 -26.46 -1.81 -4.12
C ASN A 158 -26.05 -2.34 -5.50
N SER A 159 -25.41 -1.51 -6.32
CA SER A 159 -25.03 -1.86 -7.69
C SER A 159 -23.54 -2.08 -7.88
N GLY A 160 -22.70 -1.66 -6.91
CA GLY A 160 -21.23 -1.69 -7.02
C GLY A 160 -20.69 -0.70 -8.05
N THR A 161 -21.53 0.16 -8.63
CA THR A 161 -21.13 1.12 -9.66
C THR A 161 -20.50 2.37 -9.05
N ILE A 162 -19.54 2.97 -9.76
CA ILE A 162 -18.94 4.24 -9.35
C ILE A 162 -19.93 5.38 -9.58
N THR A 163 -20.32 6.06 -8.52
CA THR A 163 -21.23 7.22 -8.56
C THR A 163 -20.47 8.54 -8.70
N LYS A 164 -19.25 8.61 -8.15
CA LYS A 164 -18.43 9.82 -8.18
C LYS A 164 -16.95 9.47 -8.17
N THR A 165 -16.16 10.24 -8.91
CA THR A 165 -14.69 10.19 -8.88
C THR A 165 -14.15 11.59 -8.64
N GLU A 166 -13.19 11.70 -7.73
CA GLU A 166 -12.47 12.93 -7.43
C GLU A 166 -10.97 12.68 -7.61
N LYS A 167 -10.25 13.65 -8.15
CA LYS A 167 -8.78 13.61 -8.25
C LYS A 167 -8.20 14.71 -7.35
N TRP A 168 -7.25 14.34 -6.54
CA TRP A 168 -6.61 15.23 -5.57
C TRP A 168 -5.10 15.26 -5.74
N PHE A 169 -4.50 16.41 -5.59
CA PHE A 169 -3.07 16.60 -5.54
C PHE A 169 -2.69 17.47 -4.34
N LEU A 170 -2.20 16.84 -3.27
CA LEU A 170 -1.77 17.52 -2.03
C LEU A 170 -2.86 18.46 -1.49
N ASP A 171 -4.05 17.91 -1.19
CA ASP A 171 -5.27 18.58 -0.72
C ASP A 171 -5.92 19.55 -1.73
N LYS A 172 -5.36 19.73 -2.90
CA LYS A 172 -5.96 20.57 -3.95
C LYS A 172 -6.72 19.69 -4.92
N PRO A 173 -7.96 20.04 -5.29
CA PRO A 173 -8.66 19.35 -6.36
C PRO A 173 -7.83 19.47 -7.64
N ALA A 174 -7.52 18.35 -8.28
CA ALA A 174 -6.90 18.35 -9.58
C ALA A 174 -7.99 18.71 -10.61
N THR A 175 -8.24 20.01 -10.77
CA THR A 175 -9.08 20.58 -11.82
C THR A 175 -8.29 20.56 -13.12
N GLY A 176 -8.32 19.42 -13.79
CA GLY A 176 -7.87 19.29 -15.17
C GLY A 176 -9.03 18.79 -15.99
N ASP A 177 -9.55 19.62 -16.90
CA ASP A 177 -10.32 19.19 -18.06
C ASP A 177 -9.42 18.28 -18.94
N SER A 178 -9.06 17.14 -18.45
CA SER A 178 -8.50 16.11 -19.32
C SER A 178 -9.66 15.32 -19.89
N LYS A 179 -10.09 15.75 -21.08
CA LYS A 179 -10.94 14.98 -21.99
C LYS A 179 -10.27 13.68 -22.48
N ASN A 180 -9.48 13.02 -21.65
CA ASN A 180 -8.84 11.76 -21.95
C ASN A 180 -9.00 10.82 -20.77
N ASP A 181 -10.23 10.30 -20.59
CA ASP A 181 -10.52 9.14 -19.73
C ASP A 181 -9.95 7.82 -20.29
N ASP A 182 -9.12 7.89 -21.33
CA ASP A 182 -8.59 6.71 -22.02
C ASP A 182 -7.34 6.09 -21.37
N ASP A 183 -6.70 6.77 -20.40
CA ASP A 183 -5.47 6.28 -19.77
C ASP A 183 -5.70 5.33 -18.58
N LEU A 184 -6.95 4.99 -18.23
CA LEU A 184 -7.28 4.07 -17.14
C LEU A 184 -7.95 2.77 -17.63
N LYS A 185 -7.84 2.43 -18.90
CA LYS A 185 -8.19 1.08 -19.34
C LYS A 185 -7.17 0.10 -18.79
N PRO A 186 -7.60 -1.01 -18.15
CA PRO A 186 -6.71 -2.10 -17.85
C PRO A 186 -5.99 -2.48 -19.14
N LEU A 187 -4.68 -2.65 -19.09
CA LEU A 187 -3.90 -3.19 -20.21
C LEU A 187 -4.50 -4.55 -20.59
N ASP A 188 -5.29 -4.56 -21.65
CA ASP A 188 -5.81 -5.79 -22.23
C ASP A 188 -4.65 -6.54 -22.87
N VAL A 189 -4.23 -7.64 -22.25
CA VAL A 189 -3.07 -8.45 -22.67
C VAL A 189 -3.43 -9.38 -23.83
N THR A 190 -4.62 -9.22 -24.41
CA THR A 190 -5.14 -10.09 -25.48
C THR A 190 -5.48 -9.35 -26.77
N ASP A 191 -4.53 -8.67 -27.39
CA ASP A 191 -4.71 -8.35 -28.81
C ASP A 191 -3.42 -8.50 -29.62
N ASN A 192 -3.26 -9.70 -30.17
CA ASN A 192 -2.35 -10.00 -31.26
C ASN A 192 -3.07 -9.70 -32.59
N SER A 193 -3.18 -8.46 -32.99
CA SER A 193 -3.51 -8.14 -34.37
C SER A 193 -2.52 -7.15 -34.96
N THR A 194 -1.76 -7.72 -35.87
CA THR A 194 -0.92 -7.05 -36.88
C THR A 194 -1.59 -5.85 -37.54
N LYS A 195 -1.07 -4.64 -37.33
CA LYS A 195 -1.04 -3.61 -38.37
C LYS A 195 0.31 -2.88 -38.35
N LYS A 196 0.99 -2.99 -39.49
CA LYS A 196 2.13 -2.17 -39.88
C LYS A 196 1.70 -0.72 -39.98
N ASP A 197 2.38 0.17 -39.30
CA ASP A 197 2.70 1.48 -39.85
C ASP A 197 3.99 2.03 -39.25
N THR A 198 4.81 2.49 -40.15
CA THR A 198 6.17 2.98 -40.01
C THR A 198 6.20 4.37 -39.36
N ALA A 199 6.78 4.46 -38.15
CA ALA A 199 7.43 5.70 -37.69
C ALA A 199 8.59 5.34 -36.77
N VAL A 200 9.79 5.58 -37.23
CA VAL A 200 11.07 5.36 -36.55
C VAL A 200 11.14 6.24 -35.30
N LYS A 201 10.91 5.71 -34.10
CA LYS A 201 11.36 6.29 -32.85
C LYS A 201 12.67 5.66 -32.46
N LYS A 202 13.71 6.48 -32.39
CA LYS A 202 15.06 6.19 -31.96
C LYS A 202 15.02 5.52 -30.57
N GLY A 203 15.18 4.20 -30.52
CA GLY A 203 15.08 3.39 -29.32
C GLY A 203 16.22 3.69 -28.35
N MET A 204 15.90 3.75 -27.08
CA MET A 204 16.88 3.62 -26.00
C MET A 204 17.60 2.29 -26.16
N THR A 205 18.92 2.32 -26.30
CA THR A 205 19.75 1.13 -26.36
C THR A 205 19.62 0.31 -25.07
N LYS A 206 19.25 -0.97 -25.23
CA LYS A 206 19.19 -1.90 -24.11
C LYS A 206 20.55 -2.00 -23.41
N PRO A 207 20.60 -2.08 -22.07
CA PRO A 207 21.87 -2.31 -21.37
C PRO A 207 22.57 -3.57 -21.86
N GLN A 208 23.90 -3.53 -21.92
CA GLN A 208 24.75 -4.60 -22.47
C GLN A 208 24.43 -5.97 -21.82
N ALA A 209 24.16 -6.00 -20.52
CA ALA A 209 23.80 -7.22 -19.78
C ALA A 209 22.52 -7.91 -20.29
N VAL A 210 21.55 -7.15 -20.80
CA VAL A 210 20.30 -7.68 -21.36
C VAL A 210 20.55 -8.26 -22.75
N LEU A 211 21.38 -7.63 -23.55
CA LEU A 211 21.78 -8.14 -24.87
C LEU A 211 22.57 -9.45 -24.77
N ASP A 212 23.47 -9.56 -23.80
CA ASP A 212 24.25 -10.76 -23.53
C ASP A 212 23.38 -11.92 -23.04
N TYR A 213 22.37 -11.62 -22.20
CA TYR A 213 21.39 -12.62 -21.74
C TYR A 213 20.50 -13.11 -22.90
N GLU A 214 19.99 -12.20 -23.74
CA GLU A 214 19.19 -12.57 -24.92
C GLU A 214 20.00 -13.42 -25.90
N LYS A 215 21.25 -13.06 -26.15
CA LYS A 215 22.16 -13.81 -27.05
C LYS A 215 22.46 -15.21 -26.50
N LYS A 216 22.62 -15.37 -25.19
CA LYS A 216 22.93 -16.65 -24.52
C LYS A 216 21.73 -17.60 -24.48
N ASN A 217 20.50 -17.07 -24.57
CA ASN A 217 19.26 -17.85 -24.47
C ASN A 217 18.44 -17.93 -25.75
N SER A 218 18.86 -17.32 -26.84
CA SER A 218 18.16 -17.30 -28.15
C SER A 218 17.96 -18.66 -28.81
N GLY A 219 18.64 -19.73 -28.32
CA GLY A 219 18.53 -21.08 -28.83
C GLY A 219 17.74 -22.07 -27.97
N LYS A 220 17.19 -21.66 -26.82
CA LYS A 220 16.48 -22.60 -25.94
C LYS A 220 15.01 -22.68 -26.32
N LYS A 221 14.49 -23.89 -26.59
CA LYS A 221 13.08 -24.18 -26.87
C LYS A 221 12.19 -23.60 -25.76
N LYS A 222 11.15 -22.84 -26.14
CA LYS A 222 10.10 -22.36 -25.25
C LYS A 222 9.46 -23.54 -24.51
N ILE A 223 9.53 -23.52 -23.20
CA ILE A 223 8.82 -24.49 -22.34
C ILE A 223 7.32 -24.17 -22.49
N LYS A 224 6.52 -25.13 -22.99
CA LYS A 224 5.06 -25.02 -22.97
C LYS A 224 4.61 -25.09 -21.51
N VAL A 225 4.03 -24.01 -21.01
CA VAL A 225 3.30 -23.99 -19.76
C VAL A 225 2.03 -24.80 -19.97
N ARG A 226 1.82 -25.87 -19.16
CA ARG A 226 0.57 -26.63 -19.14
C ARG A 226 -0.50 -25.72 -18.52
N ASP A 227 -1.55 -25.42 -19.27
CA ASP A 227 -2.80 -24.89 -18.76
C ASP A 227 -3.47 -25.98 -17.90
N GLY A 228 -3.76 -25.64 -16.65
CA GLY A 228 -4.32 -26.57 -15.68
C GLY A 228 -5.82 -26.81 -15.86
N SER A 229 -6.27 -27.23 -17.07
CA SER A 229 -7.64 -27.69 -17.27
C SER A 229 -7.73 -29.17 -16.92
N THR A 230 -8.25 -29.51 -15.75
CA THR A 230 -8.77 -30.84 -15.42
C THR A 230 -10.25 -30.90 -15.79
N SER A 231 -10.56 -31.61 -16.86
CA SER A 231 -11.93 -32.05 -17.17
C SER A 231 -12.27 -33.24 -16.25
N TYR A 232 -13.37 -33.10 -15.50
CA TYR A 232 -14.17 -34.21 -15.00
C TYR A 232 -15.33 -34.47 -15.95
#